data_fcb6161c19c1d23d953e36961e8151ce
#
_entry.id   fcb6161c19c1d23d953e36961e8151ce
#
_cell.length_a   1.000
_cell.length_b   1.000
_cell.length_c   1.000
_cell.angle_alpha   90.00
_cell.angle_beta   90.00
_cell.angle_gamma   90.00
#
_symmetry.space_group_name_H-M   'P 1'
#
loop_
_entity.id
_entity.type
_entity.pdbx_description
1 polymer ?
#
loop_
_entity_poly.entity_id
_entity_poly.type
_entity_poly.pdbx_seq_one_letter_code
_entity_poly.pdbx_strand_id
1 'polypeptide(L)'
;FIDMHSEEYCGMISRSLLQLGNPYRIRKAIEKSKAGKEVTLAYIGGSITQGAGAIPIHTECYAYKSFQLFQNRFSTQNNVRFIKAGVGGTPSELGMIRFDRDVLREGERPDIVVIEFAVNDEGDETKGVCYESLVRKVLKLPWKPAVVLLFSVFANDWNLQERLRPVGDLYDLPMVSILNAVTPQFSLKCGEGRILSKNQFFYDMFHPNNTGHTIMADCLQYLFERCDAAEPARVGTFVEGMTEEQILSEKLFGPAVIGADFERIFLLDKKNRYVGAKIRTGSFTSTDIELQSVEMDGSLTQTPEFPYNWMYDGSRPQMPGFEMEITCKSLFLIFKDSGEMDVGKADVFVNDVYCMTADPHKNNWLHCNAVLLFWETESRSHKVRITVTEEDQNKKFTILGFGYTI
;
A
#
# COMPACT_ATOMS: atom_id res chain seq x y z
N PHE A 1 11.42 -22.02 -21.40
CA PHE A 1 12.53 -21.46 -20.61
C PHE A 1 12.80 -20.03 -21.08
N ILE A 2 12.87 -19.07 -20.16
CA ILE A 2 13.19 -17.66 -20.46
C ILE A 2 14.69 -17.47 -20.21
N ASP A 3 15.41 -17.03 -21.23
CA ASP A 3 16.82 -16.64 -21.06
C ASP A 3 16.88 -15.21 -20.48
N MET A 4 17.12 -15.14 -19.19
CA MET A 4 17.19 -13.86 -18.44
C MET A 4 18.45 -13.04 -18.76
N HIS A 5 19.36 -13.56 -19.59
CA HIS A 5 20.57 -12.85 -20.04
C HIS A 5 20.50 -12.42 -21.50
N SER A 6 19.40 -12.73 -22.21
CA SER A 6 19.23 -12.33 -23.62
C SER A 6 19.09 -10.81 -23.75
N GLU A 7 19.45 -10.28 -24.93
CA GLU A 7 19.26 -8.86 -25.24
C GLU A 7 17.79 -8.46 -25.18
N GLU A 8 16.89 -9.34 -25.61
CA GLU A 8 15.44 -9.14 -25.56
C GLU A 8 14.94 -9.04 -24.13
N TYR A 9 15.46 -9.89 -23.21
CA TYR A 9 15.10 -9.81 -21.78
C TYR A 9 15.61 -8.49 -21.17
N CYS A 10 16.89 -8.17 -21.38
CA CYS A 10 17.46 -6.91 -20.89
C CYS A 10 16.70 -5.69 -21.45
N GLY A 11 16.30 -5.76 -22.74
CA GLY A 11 15.46 -4.75 -23.38
C GLY A 11 14.07 -4.64 -22.75
N MET A 12 13.46 -5.78 -22.38
CA MET A 12 12.17 -5.80 -21.65
C MET A 12 12.32 -5.16 -20.28
N ILE A 13 13.32 -5.54 -19.51
CA ILE A 13 13.58 -4.98 -18.18
C ILE A 13 13.86 -3.47 -18.27
N SER A 14 14.66 -3.02 -19.22
CA SER A 14 14.98 -1.60 -19.37
C SER A 14 13.77 -0.72 -19.65
N ARG A 15 12.75 -1.23 -20.34
CA ARG A 15 11.48 -0.51 -20.56
C ARG A 15 10.68 -0.28 -19.31
N SER A 16 10.95 -1.01 -18.23
CA SER A 16 10.28 -0.81 -16.93
C SER A 16 10.62 0.54 -16.29
N LEU A 17 11.76 1.13 -16.62
CA LEU A 17 12.18 2.42 -16.08
C LEU A 17 11.33 3.54 -16.70
N LEU A 18 10.20 3.84 -16.07
CA LEU A 18 9.31 4.93 -16.48
C LEU A 18 9.96 6.29 -16.25
N GLN A 19 10.63 6.46 -15.10
CA GLN A 19 11.39 7.64 -14.74
C GLN A 19 12.49 7.27 -13.73
N LEU A 20 13.72 7.77 -13.95
CA LEU A 20 14.78 7.66 -12.95
C LEU A 20 14.53 8.62 -11.78
N GLY A 21 13.97 9.79 -12.08
CA GLY A 21 13.72 10.85 -11.11
C GLY A 21 14.99 11.31 -10.40
N ASN A 22 14.82 11.85 -9.19
CA ASN A 22 15.93 12.22 -8.31
C ASN A 22 16.45 10.98 -7.55
N PRO A 23 17.59 10.40 -7.91
CA PRO A 23 18.09 9.16 -7.31
C PRO A 23 18.83 9.38 -5.97
N TYR A 24 18.93 10.62 -5.48
CA TYR A 24 19.80 10.98 -4.36
C TYR A 24 19.57 10.11 -3.12
N ARG A 25 18.32 9.97 -2.68
CA ARG A 25 18.01 9.20 -1.46
C ARG A 25 18.26 7.69 -1.63
N ILE A 26 18.02 7.14 -2.84
CA ILE A 26 18.36 5.74 -3.15
C ILE A 26 19.89 5.57 -3.15
N ARG A 27 20.64 6.47 -3.79
CA ARG A 27 22.11 6.43 -3.74
C ARG A 27 22.63 6.45 -2.30
N LYS A 28 22.08 7.32 -1.45
CA LYS A 28 22.44 7.37 -0.02
C LYS A 28 22.20 6.04 0.70
N ALA A 29 21.07 5.37 0.43
CA ALA A 29 20.81 4.05 0.98
C ALA A 29 21.81 3.01 0.46
N ILE A 30 22.14 3.03 -0.84
CA ILE A 30 23.14 2.15 -1.44
C ILE A 30 24.54 2.40 -0.85
N GLU A 31 24.97 3.65 -0.74
CA GLU A 31 26.26 4.04 -0.12
C GLU A 31 26.32 3.57 1.35
N LYS A 32 25.21 3.74 2.09
CA LYS A 32 25.07 3.28 3.47
C LYS A 32 25.24 1.77 3.58
N SER A 33 24.62 1.00 2.66
CA SER A 33 24.74 -0.46 2.60
C SER A 33 26.15 -0.91 2.24
N LYS A 34 26.78 -0.31 1.21
CA LYS A 34 28.17 -0.58 0.81
C LYS A 34 29.16 -0.28 1.93
N ALA A 35 28.84 0.68 2.80
CA ALA A 35 29.64 1.01 3.99
C ALA A 35 29.41 0.05 5.19
N GLY A 36 28.65 -1.03 5.01
CA GLY A 36 28.36 -2.01 6.07
C GLY A 36 27.37 -1.54 7.13
N LYS A 37 26.70 -0.40 6.91
CA LYS A 37 25.65 0.10 7.82
C LYS A 37 24.30 -0.53 7.47
N GLU A 38 23.47 -0.78 8.48
CA GLU A 38 22.14 -1.35 8.30
C GLU A 38 21.26 -0.47 7.41
N VAL A 39 20.63 -1.07 6.41
CA VAL A 39 19.67 -0.46 5.49
C VAL A 39 18.36 -1.26 5.55
N THR A 40 17.23 -0.58 5.62
CA THR A 40 15.91 -1.22 5.64
C THR A 40 15.14 -0.89 4.35
N LEU A 41 14.75 -1.94 3.62
CA LEU A 41 13.85 -1.86 2.48
C LEU A 41 12.42 -2.24 2.93
N ALA A 42 11.46 -1.37 2.68
CA ALA A 42 10.05 -1.62 2.96
C ALA A 42 9.22 -1.62 1.68
N TYR A 43 8.23 -2.51 1.63
CA TYR A 43 7.30 -2.66 0.51
C TYR A 43 5.88 -2.58 1.06
N ILE A 44 5.07 -1.65 0.55
CA ILE A 44 3.66 -1.49 0.93
C ILE A 44 2.78 -1.53 -0.31
N GLY A 45 1.70 -2.29 -0.26
CA GLY A 45 0.81 -2.47 -1.40
C GLY A 45 -0.37 -3.41 -1.12
N GLY A 46 -0.99 -3.87 -2.19
CA GLY A 46 -2.09 -4.82 -2.18
C GLY A 46 -1.64 -6.28 -2.20
N SER A 47 -2.41 -7.13 -2.87
CA SER A 47 -2.15 -8.58 -2.97
C SER A 47 -0.85 -8.92 -3.70
N ILE A 48 -0.46 -8.15 -4.70
CA ILE A 48 0.79 -8.38 -5.44
C ILE A 48 1.99 -8.14 -4.52
N THR A 49 1.94 -7.13 -3.65
CA THR A 49 2.96 -6.88 -2.63
C THR A 49 2.93 -7.92 -1.51
N GLN A 50 1.75 -8.41 -1.10
CA GLN A 50 1.64 -9.57 -0.21
C GLN A 50 2.36 -10.79 -0.81
N GLY A 51 2.31 -10.95 -2.13
CA GLY A 51 2.95 -12.01 -2.88
C GLY A 51 1.97 -13.03 -3.48
N ALA A 52 0.71 -12.64 -3.66
CA ALA A 52 -0.30 -13.51 -4.26
C ALA A 52 0.16 -14.01 -5.65
N GLY A 53 -0.02 -15.30 -5.91
CA GLY A 53 0.47 -16.00 -7.09
C GLY A 53 1.89 -16.56 -6.97
N ALA A 54 2.67 -16.13 -5.97
CA ALA A 54 3.99 -16.70 -5.66
C ALA A 54 3.88 -17.96 -4.79
N ILE A 55 4.69 -18.97 -5.06
CA ILE A 55 4.73 -20.24 -4.32
C ILE A 55 6.19 -20.62 -4.05
N PRO A 56 6.65 -20.60 -2.78
CA PRO A 56 5.95 -20.11 -1.57
C PRO A 56 5.86 -18.56 -1.52
N ILE A 57 4.75 -18.06 -0.99
CA ILE A 57 4.38 -16.64 -1.03
C ILE A 57 5.40 -15.72 -0.35
N HIS A 58 6.02 -16.17 0.75
CA HIS A 58 6.91 -15.36 1.59
C HIS A 58 8.31 -15.17 1.01
N THR A 59 8.78 -16.07 0.11
CA THR A 59 10.13 -16.03 -0.46
C THR A 59 10.18 -15.90 -1.98
N GLU A 60 9.09 -16.26 -2.67
CA GLU A 60 9.00 -16.16 -4.13
C GLU A 60 8.34 -14.87 -4.62
N CYS A 61 7.79 -14.03 -3.71
CA CYS A 61 7.22 -12.75 -4.07
C CYS A 61 8.28 -11.73 -4.52
N TYR A 62 7.88 -10.79 -5.36
CA TYR A 62 8.78 -9.78 -5.91
C TYR A 62 9.49 -8.96 -4.83
N ALA A 63 8.79 -8.66 -3.74
CA ALA A 63 9.34 -7.85 -2.66
C ALA A 63 10.55 -8.55 -2.00
N TYR A 64 10.41 -9.85 -1.66
CA TYR A 64 11.50 -10.61 -1.08
C TYR A 64 12.64 -10.83 -2.08
N LYS A 65 12.34 -11.16 -3.33
CA LYS A 65 13.36 -11.30 -4.38
C LYS A 65 14.13 -10.00 -4.62
N SER A 66 13.42 -8.87 -4.69
CA SER A 66 14.04 -7.54 -4.87
C SER A 66 14.95 -7.19 -3.68
N PHE A 67 14.51 -7.47 -2.45
CA PHE A 67 15.34 -7.36 -1.26
C PHE A 67 16.63 -8.20 -1.37
N GLN A 68 16.51 -9.46 -1.78
CA GLN A 68 17.67 -10.35 -1.96
C GLN A 68 18.63 -9.84 -3.04
N LEU A 69 18.10 -9.39 -4.20
CA LEU A 69 18.90 -8.80 -5.27
C LEU A 69 19.65 -7.55 -4.81
N PHE A 70 18.97 -6.65 -4.09
CA PHE A 70 19.59 -5.47 -3.49
C PHE A 70 20.71 -5.84 -2.50
N GLN A 71 20.44 -6.78 -1.58
CA GLN A 71 21.40 -7.27 -0.62
C GLN A 71 22.62 -7.89 -1.31
N ASN A 72 22.42 -8.77 -2.28
CA ASN A 72 23.51 -9.42 -3.02
C ASN A 72 24.37 -8.42 -3.79
N ARG A 73 23.78 -7.34 -4.30
CA ARG A 73 24.45 -6.36 -5.16
C ARG A 73 25.18 -5.26 -4.36
N PHE A 74 24.59 -4.81 -3.26
CA PHE A 74 25.03 -3.60 -2.56
C PHE A 74 25.43 -3.82 -1.10
N SER A 75 25.17 -4.99 -0.51
CA SER A 75 25.56 -5.28 0.86
C SER A 75 26.96 -5.92 0.92
N THR A 76 27.69 -5.59 1.97
CA THR A 76 28.99 -6.19 2.26
C THR A 76 28.97 -7.20 3.41
N GLN A 77 27.90 -7.18 4.25
CA GLN A 77 27.83 -7.95 5.50
C GLN A 77 26.41 -8.46 5.82
N ASN A 78 25.57 -8.66 4.83
CA ASN A 78 24.13 -8.99 5.02
C ASN A 78 23.41 -7.96 5.91
N ASN A 79 23.72 -6.69 5.73
CA ASN A 79 23.25 -5.58 6.53
C ASN A 79 21.97 -4.94 5.99
N VAL A 80 21.18 -5.67 5.20
CA VAL A 80 19.89 -5.20 4.67
C VAL A 80 18.75 -5.89 5.41
N ARG A 81 17.81 -5.09 5.91
CA ARG A 81 16.58 -5.55 6.55
C ARG A 81 15.41 -5.46 5.57
N PHE A 82 14.42 -6.32 5.77
CA PHE A 82 13.26 -6.47 4.91
C PHE A 82 11.96 -6.25 5.68
N ILE A 83 11.09 -5.38 5.16
CA ILE A 83 9.74 -5.16 5.66
C ILE A 83 8.78 -5.32 4.48
N LYS A 84 7.83 -6.24 4.60
CA LYS A 84 6.76 -6.45 3.63
C LYS A 84 5.41 -6.22 4.30
N ALA A 85 4.66 -5.26 3.78
CA ALA A 85 3.37 -4.80 4.29
C ALA A 85 2.32 -4.81 3.17
N GLY A 86 2.16 -5.94 2.48
CA GLY A 86 1.11 -6.17 1.48
C GLY A 86 -0.14 -6.76 2.12
N VAL A 87 -1.32 -6.20 1.84
CA VAL A 87 -2.62 -6.73 2.28
C VAL A 87 -3.54 -6.87 1.08
N GLY A 88 -3.94 -8.10 0.78
CA GLY A 88 -4.71 -8.45 -0.41
C GLY A 88 -6.00 -7.65 -0.55
N GLY A 89 -6.29 -7.20 -1.79
CA GLY A 89 -7.53 -6.52 -2.15
C GLY A 89 -7.68 -5.10 -1.61
N THR A 90 -6.66 -4.52 -0.97
CA THR A 90 -6.79 -3.21 -0.33
C THR A 90 -6.14 -2.09 -1.13
N PRO A 91 -6.81 -0.93 -1.29
CA PRO A 91 -6.27 0.24 -1.97
C PRO A 91 -5.36 1.08 -1.04
N SER A 92 -4.81 2.16 -1.60
CA SER A 92 -3.94 3.09 -0.87
C SER A 92 -4.61 3.77 0.33
N GLU A 93 -5.95 3.90 0.34
CA GLU A 93 -6.71 4.35 1.52
C GLU A 93 -6.33 3.55 2.77
N LEU A 94 -6.44 2.23 2.68
CA LEU A 94 -6.10 1.36 3.79
C LEU A 94 -4.58 1.27 3.99
N GLY A 95 -3.80 1.27 2.90
CA GLY A 95 -2.35 1.33 2.95
C GLY A 95 -1.83 2.50 3.76
N MET A 96 -2.42 3.68 3.57
CA MET A 96 -2.07 4.90 4.29
C MET A 96 -2.45 4.83 5.78
N ILE A 97 -3.66 4.33 6.11
CA ILE A 97 -4.11 4.21 7.51
C ILE A 97 -3.22 3.24 8.31
N ARG A 98 -2.78 2.14 7.67
CA ARG A 98 -1.98 1.08 8.31
C ARG A 98 -0.47 1.28 8.21
N PHE A 99 0.02 2.30 7.51
CA PHE A 99 1.45 2.53 7.27
C PHE A 99 2.27 2.57 8.56
N ASP A 100 1.82 3.32 9.57
CA ASP A 100 2.53 3.44 10.84
C ASP A 100 2.58 2.09 11.59
N ARG A 101 1.49 1.32 11.54
CA ARG A 101 1.40 0.00 12.19
C ARG A 101 2.27 -1.04 11.46
N ASP A 102 2.21 -1.11 10.13
CA ASP A 102 2.75 -2.22 9.36
C ASP A 102 4.18 -1.97 8.87
N VAL A 103 4.54 -0.72 8.63
CA VAL A 103 5.87 -0.33 8.12
C VAL A 103 6.74 0.28 9.20
N LEU A 104 6.26 1.30 9.94
CA LEU A 104 7.07 1.95 10.97
C LEU A 104 7.08 1.17 12.28
N ARG A 105 6.04 0.40 12.58
CA ARG A 105 5.93 -0.47 13.74
C ARG A 105 6.32 0.28 15.04
N GLU A 106 7.12 -0.33 15.90
CA GLU A 106 7.60 0.27 17.15
C GLU A 106 9.01 0.89 16.99
N GLY A 107 9.29 1.54 15.86
CA GLY A 107 10.55 2.26 15.65
C GLY A 107 11.35 1.88 14.41
N GLU A 108 10.77 1.13 13.48
CA GLU A 108 11.41 0.84 12.20
C GLU A 108 11.60 2.13 11.37
N ARG A 109 12.74 2.22 10.73
CA ARG A 109 13.14 3.38 9.93
C ARG A 109 13.60 2.95 8.55
N PRO A 110 12.66 2.67 7.62
CA PRO A 110 13.03 2.26 6.27
C PRO A 110 13.83 3.35 5.56
N ASP A 111 14.89 2.94 4.86
CA ASP A 111 15.69 3.81 4.01
C ASP A 111 15.09 3.95 2.62
N ILE A 112 14.42 2.89 2.13
CA ILE A 112 13.69 2.87 0.86
C ILE A 112 12.30 2.28 1.11
N VAL A 113 11.26 2.95 0.58
CA VAL A 113 9.88 2.46 0.60
C VAL A 113 9.38 2.32 -0.84
N VAL A 114 9.03 1.11 -1.23
CA VAL A 114 8.36 0.80 -2.51
C VAL A 114 6.86 0.82 -2.28
N ILE A 115 6.13 1.64 -3.04
CA ILE A 115 4.67 1.82 -2.95
C ILE A 115 4.01 1.25 -4.21
N GLU A 116 3.13 0.25 -4.03
CA GLU A 116 2.48 -0.47 -5.13
C GLU A 116 0.95 -0.57 -4.89
N PHE A 117 0.16 0.27 -5.58
CA PHE A 117 -1.30 0.28 -5.54
C PHE A 117 -1.94 0.48 -6.92
N ALA A 118 -1.17 0.45 -7.99
CA ALA A 118 -1.63 0.81 -9.33
C ALA A 118 -2.77 -0.05 -9.87
N VAL A 119 -3.01 -1.23 -9.30
CA VAL A 119 -4.12 -2.11 -9.68
C VAL A 119 -5.20 -2.20 -8.60
N ASN A 120 -4.95 -1.70 -7.38
CA ASN A 120 -5.91 -1.72 -6.28
C ASN A 120 -6.69 -0.40 -6.13
N ASP A 121 -6.13 0.72 -6.58
CA ASP A 121 -6.68 2.06 -6.37
C ASP A 121 -7.91 2.40 -7.23
N GLU A 122 -8.44 1.44 -8.00
CA GLU A 122 -9.80 1.59 -8.54
C GLU A 122 -10.83 1.64 -7.41
N GLY A 123 -10.58 0.92 -6.30
CA GLY A 123 -11.40 0.96 -5.10
C GLY A 123 -11.21 2.20 -4.23
N ASP A 124 -10.18 3.02 -4.47
CA ASP A 124 -9.94 4.25 -3.71
C ASP A 124 -11.02 5.31 -4.00
N GLU A 125 -11.85 5.60 -2.99
CA GLU A 125 -12.93 6.60 -3.09
C GLU A 125 -12.37 8.03 -3.24
N THR A 126 -11.13 8.28 -2.81
CA THR A 126 -10.48 9.59 -2.88
C THR A 126 -9.80 9.87 -4.22
N LYS A 127 -9.81 8.88 -5.13
CA LYS A 127 -9.26 8.97 -6.50
C LYS A 127 -7.80 9.43 -6.56
N GLY A 128 -6.99 8.97 -5.61
CA GLY A 128 -5.55 9.19 -5.56
C GLY A 128 -5.09 10.18 -4.48
N VAL A 129 -6.01 10.86 -3.76
CA VAL A 129 -5.61 11.73 -2.65
C VAL A 129 -4.93 10.95 -1.54
N CYS A 130 -5.44 9.75 -1.21
CA CYS A 130 -4.80 8.85 -0.26
C CYS A 130 -3.43 8.37 -0.73
N TYR A 131 -3.30 8.06 -2.03
CA TYR A 131 -2.02 7.67 -2.62
C TYR A 131 -0.96 8.76 -2.48
N GLU A 132 -1.27 9.99 -2.92
CA GLU A 132 -0.33 11.12 -2.80
C GLU A 132 -0.04 11.46 -1.34
N SER A 133 -1.05 11.41 -0.46
CA SER A 133 -0.89 11.61 0.98
C SER A 133 0.10 10.61 1.58
N LEU A 134 0.02 9.32 1.18
CA LEU A 134 0.98 8.29 1.60
C LEU A 134 2.40 8.62 1.11
N VAL A 135 2.56 8.95 -0.16
CA VAL A 135 3.86 9.31 -0.73
C VAL A 135 4.49 10.49 0.03
N ARG A 136 3.72 11.57 0.24
CA ARG A 136 4.17 12.75 0.98
C ARG A 136 4.50 12.42 2.44
N LYS A 137 3.66 11.62 3.12
CA LYS A 137 3.91 11.15 4.49
C LYS A 137 5.27 10.48 4.58
N VAL A 138 5.58 9.55 3.67
CA VAL A 138 6.86 8.84 3.65
C VAL A 138 8.02 9.80 3.38
N LEU A 139 7.92 10.64 2.35
CA LEU A 139 8.99 11.59 1.99
C LEU A 139 9.32 12.60 3.09
N LYS A 140 8.34 12.94 3.96
CA LYS A 140 8.47 13.89 5.07
C LYS A 140 8.96 13.26 6.38
N LEU A 141 9.19 11.95 6.42
CA LEU A 141 9.74 11.31 7.63
C LEU A 141 11.11 11.92 7.98
N PRO A 142 11.41 12.10 9.28
CA PRO A 142 12.61 12.85 9.71
C PRO A 142 13.94 12.29 9.19
N TRP A 143 14.00 10.97 8.92
CA TRP A 143 15.21 10.31 8.37
C TRP A 143 15.22 10.27 6.84
N LYS A 144 14.23 10.89 6.18
CA LYS A 144 14.20 11.16 4.74
C LYS A 144 14.36 9.91 3.85
N PRO A 145 13.51 8.91 3.95
CA PRO A 145 13.60 7.72 3.11
C PRO A 145 13.40 8.05 1.62
N ALA A 146 13.95 7.20 0.76
CA ALA A 146 13.61 7.19 -0.64
C ALA A 146 12.23 6.58 -0.86
N VAL A 147 11.49 7.06 -1.86
CA VAL A 147 10.24 6.45 -2.33
C VAL A 147 10.44 5.98 -3.75
N VAL A 148 10.01 4.75 -4.04
CA VAL A 148 9.90 4.18 -5.38
C VAL A 148 8.42 3.90 -5.66
N LEU A 149 7.91 4.40 -6.78
CA LEU A 149 6.56 4.09 -7.22
C LEU A 149 6.61 2.91 -8.19
N LEU A 150 5.94 1.80 -7.83
CA LEU A 150 5.85 0.60 -8.65
C LEU A 150 4.43 0.46 -9.21
N PHE A 151 4.32 0.40 -10.53
CA PHE A 151 3.06 0.26 -11.24
C PHE A 151 2.94 -1.17 -11.78
N SER A 152 2.22 -2.02 -11.06
CA SER A 152 1.86 -3.38 -11.48
C SER A 152 0.82 -3.35 -12.60
N VAL A 153 0.50 -4.51 -13.18
CA VAL A 153 -0.45 -4.66 -14.28
C VAL A 153 -1.28 -5.94 -14.12
N PHE A 154 -2.55 -5.90 -14.52
CA PHE A 154 -3.41 -7.08 -14.63
C PHE A 154 -3.27 -7.77 -16.01
N ALA A 155 -3.72 -9.01 -16.12
CA ALA A 155 -3.61 -9.80 -17.36
C ALA A 155 -4.42 -9.22 -18.55
N ASN A 156 -5.33 -8.30 -18.32
CA ASN A 156 -6.03 -7.53 -19.35
C ASN A 156 -5.26 -6.27 -19.78
N ASP A 157 -3.98 -6.15 -19.44
CA ASP A 157 -3.10 -5.02 -19.75
C ASP A 157 -3.56 -3.70 -19.11
N TRP A 158 -4.26 -3.77 -17.96
CA TRP A 158 -4.84 -2.63 -17.27
C TRP A 158 -4.12 -2.30 -15.95
N ASN A 159 -3.95 -1.02 -15.71
CA ASN A 159 -3.59 -0.43 -14.41
C ASN A 159 -3.98 1.06 -14.36
N LEU A 160 -3.68 1.72 -13.24
CA LEU A 160 -3.93 3.15 -13.00
C LEU A 160 -2.66 4.02 -13.07
N GLN A 161 -1.64 3.57 -13.79
CA GLN A 161 -0.38 4.32 -13.93
C GLN A 161 -0.61 5.77 -14.32
N GLU A 162 -1.48 6.04 -15.30
CA GLU A 162 -1.72 7.40 -15.79
C GLU A 162 -2.41 8.30 -14.75
N ARG A 163 -3.21 7.72 -13.84
CA ARG A 163 -3.80 8.47 -12.70
C ARG A 163 -2.75 8.82 -11.65
N LEU A 164 -1.83 7.90 -11.36
CA LEU A 164 -0.91 8.00 -10.21
C LEU A 164 0.46 8.57 -10.59
N ARG A 165 0.86 8.47 -11.85
CA ARG A 165 2.12 8.99 -12.38
C ARG A 165 2.36 10.47 -12.08
N PRO A 166 1.36 11.39 -12.14
CA PRO A 166 1.58 12.80 -11.84
C PRO A 166 2.21 13.05 -10.45
N VAL A 167 1.99 12.15 -9.49
CA VAL A 167 2.62 12.22 -8.16
C VAL A 167 4.13 12.03 -8.28
N GLY A 168 4.56 11.02 -9.03
CA GLY A 168 5.98 10.77 -9.29
C GLY A 168 6.63 11.89 -10.10
N ASP A 169 5.93 12.43 -11.10
CA ASP A 169 6.42 13.55 -11.92
C ASP A 169 6.61 14.82 -11.06
N LEU A 170 5.64 15.15 -10.17
CA LEU A 170 5.72 16.32 -9.30
C LEU A 170 6.91 16.27 -8.35
N TYR A 171 7.09 15.16 -7.65
CA TYR A 171 8.16 14.99 -6.65
C TYR A 171 9.46 14.45 -7.24
N ASP A 172 9.54 14.28 -8.56
CA ASP A 172 10.71 13.75 -9.28
C ASP A 172 11.16 12.40 -8.72
N LEU A 173 10.21 11.47 -8.54
CA LEU A 173 10.45 10.18 -7.92
C LEU A 173 10.85 9.11 -8.94
N PRO A 174 11.69 8.15 -8.53
CA PRO A 174 11.91 6.93 -9.30
C PRO A 174 10.61 6.14 -9.51
N MET A 175 10.31 5.78 -10.76
CA MET A 175 9.11 5.06 -11.14
C MET A 175 9.43 3.83 -11.99
N VAL A 176 8.86 2.69 -11.63
CA VAL A 176 8.96 1.42 -12.34
C VAL A 176 7.59 0.99 -12.85
N SER A 177 7.48 0.72 -14.15
CA SER A 177 6.26 0.28 -14.82
C SER A 177 6.39 -1.15 -15.30
N ILE A 178 5.65 -2.05 -14.68
CA ILE A 178 5.56 -3.44 -15.13
C ILE A 178 4.75 -3.51 -16.43
N LEU A 179 3.72 -2.68 -16.58
CA LEU A 179 2.97 -2.55 -17.83
C LEU A 179 3.90 -2.28 -19.03
N ASN A 180 4.77 -1.26 -18.92
CA ASN A 180 5.70 -0.91 -19.99
C ASN A 180 6.74 -2.01 -20.27
N ALA A 181 7.14 -2.75 -19.25
CA ALA A 181 8.07 -3.86 -19.40
C ALA A 181 7.45 -5.00 -20.21
N VAL A 182 6.33 -5.55 -19.73
CA VAL A 182 5.85 -6.88 -20.16
C VAL A 182 4.78 -6.83 -21.25
N THR A 183 3.93 -5.81 -21.31
CA THR A 183 2.79 -5.75 -22.24
C THR A 183 3.24 -5.78 -23.70
N PRO A 184 4.34 -5.10 -24.13
CA PRO A 184 4.83 -5.24 -25.49
C PRO A 184 5.19 -6.67 -25.88
N GLN A 185 5.64 -7.51 -24.94
CA GLN A 185 5.94 -8.93 -25.21
C GLN A 185 4.68 -9.76 -25.47
N PHE A 186 3.56 -9.41 -24.78
CA PHE A 186 2.32 -10.16 -24.90
C PHE A 186 1.67 -10.05 -26.28
N SER A 187 1.93 -8.96 -27.01
CA SER A 187 1.43 -8.73 -28.37
C SER A 187 2.26 -9.39 -29.46
N LEU A 188 3.50 -9.79 -29.17
CA LEU A 188 4.38 -10.43 -30.16
C LEU A 188 3.97 -11.88 -30.43
N LYS A 189 4.15 -12.34 -31.66
CA LYS A 189 4.02 -13.76 -32.03
C LYS A 189 5.28 -14.53 -31.67
N CYS A 190 5.14 -15.85 -31.54
CA CYS A 190 6.27 -16.75 -31.47
C CYS A 190 7.12 -16.59 -32.76
N GLY A 191 8.39 -16.25 -32.63
CA GLY A 191 9.27 -15.94 -33.77
C GLY A 191 9.45 -14.45 -34.09
N GLU A 192 8.71 -13.55 -33.44
CA GLU A 192 8.90 -12.09 -33.53
C GLU A 192 9.71 -11.53 -32.35
N GLY A 193 10.58 -12.37 -31.74
CA GLY A 193 11.34 -11.97 -30.53
C GLY A 193 10.53 -12.01 -29.21
N ARG A 194 9.38 -12.72 -29.19
CA ARG A 194 8.63 -12.91 -27.96
C ARG A 194 9.37 -13.86 -27.03
N ILE A 195 9.76 -13.35 -25.88
CA ILE A 195 10.41 -14.12 -24.81
C ILE A 195 9.45 -14.45 -23.65
N LEU A 196 8.31 -13.75 -23.56
CA LEU A 196 7.35 -13.88 -22.46
C LEU A 196 5.92 -13.85 -22.99
N SER A 197 5.10 -14.77 -22.56
CA SER A 197 3.64 -14.77 -22.77
C SER A 197 2.90 -14.46 -21.46
N LYS A 198 1.60 -14.12 -21.55
CA LYS A 198 0.75 -13.88 -20.36
C LYS A 198 0.74 -15.09 -19.42
N ASN A 199 0.61 -16.32 -19.94
CA ASN A 199 0.60 -17.54 -19.13
C ASN A 199 1.95 -17.84 -18.44
N GLN A 200 3.04 -17.30 -18.95
CA GLN A 200 4.34 -17.40 -18.30
C GLN A 200 4.53 -16.34 -17.20
N PHE A 201 3.80 -15.24 -17.27
CA PHE A 201 3.89 -14.15 -16.31
C PHE A 201 2.82 -14.24 -15.20
N PHE A 202 1.57 -14.57 -15.56
CA PHE A 202 0.44 -14.53 -14.65
C PHE A 202 0.09 -15.90 -14.06
N TYR A 203 -0.28 -15.91 -12.78
CA TYR A 203 -0.89 -17.03 -12.07
C TYR A 203 -2.40 -17.10 -12.37
N ASP A 204 -3.06 -15.94 -12.32
CA ASP A 204 -4.47 -15.74 -12.63
C ASP A 204 -4.68 -14.39 -13.35
N MET A 205 -5.89 -13.86 -13.41
CA MET A 205 -6.20 -12.58 -14.05
C MET A 205 -5.56 -11.36 -13.35
N PHE A 206 -5.17 -11.50 -12.09
CA PHE A 206 -4.78 -10.39 -11.22
C PHE A 206 -3.32 -10.49 -10.74
N HIS A 207 -2.77 -11.69 -10.62
CA HIS A 207 -1.53 -11.90 -9.89
C HIS A 207 -0.43 -12.50 -10.77
N PRO A 208 0.82 -12.02 -10.64
CA PRO A 208 1.96 -12.66 -11.27
C PRO A 208 2.22 -14.04 -10.62
N ASN A 209 2.75 -14.98 -11.39
CA ASN A 209 3.32 -16.23 -10.85
C ASN A 209 4.80 -16.03 -10.44
N ASN A 210 5.52 -17.08 -10.03
CA ASN A 210 6.94 -16.98 -9.63
C ASN A 210 7.82 -16.31 -10.70
N THR A 211 7.58 -16.57 -11.97
CA THR A 211 8.31 -15.91 -13.08
C THR A 211 7.97 -14.43 -13.15
N GLY A 212 6.67 -14.09 -13.05
CA GLY A 212 6.21 -12.69 -13.02
C GLY A 212 6.80 -11.92 -11.86
N HIS A 213 6.78 -12.50 -10.65
CA HIS A 213 7.42 -11.90 -9.47
C HIS A 213 8.93 -11.74 -9.63
N THR A 214 9.63 -12.67 -10.30
CA THR A 214 11.07 -12.54 -10.61
C THR A 214 11.30 -11.34 -11.55
N ILE A 215 10.52 -11.24 -12.62
CA ILE A 215 10.62 -10.11 -13.56
C ILE A 215 10.38 -8.76 -12.86
N MET A 216 9.39 -8.69 -11.96
CA MET A 216 9.14 -7.47 -11.16
C MET A 216 10.33 -7.11 -10.28
N ALA A 217 10.98 -8.11 -9.66
CA ALA A 217 12.18 -7.90 -8.87
C ALA A 217 13.37 -7.42 -9.72
N ASP A 218 13.56 -7.98 -10.91
CA ASP A 218 14.60 -7.57 -11.87
C ASP A 218 14.36 -6.12 -12.36
N CYS A 219 13.11 -5.71 -12.56
CA CYS A 219 12.76 -4.33 -12.88
C CYS A 219 13.17 -3.35 -11.77
N LEU A 220 12.93 -3.70 -10.49
CA LEU A 220 13.38 -2.91 -9.36
C LEU A 220 14.91 -2.91 -9.23
N GLN A 221 15.57 -4.04 -9.44
CA GLN A 221 17.02 -4.14 -9.44
C GLN A 221 17.64 -3.25 -10.51
N TYR A 222 17.07 -3.24 -11.71
CA TYR A 222 17.51 -2.35 -12.80
C TYR A 222 17.42 -0.89 -12.38
N LEU A 223 16.32 -0.46 -11.74
CA LEU A 223 16.20 0.90 -11.19
C LEU A 223 17.33 1.18 -10.18
N PHE A 224 17.57 0.29 -9.21
CA PHE A 224 18.61 0.50 -8.19
C PHE A 224 20.00 0.62 -8.81
N GLU A 225 20.32 -0.19 -9.81
CA GLU A 225 21.59 -0.10 -10.54
C GLU A 225 21.71 1.21 -11.34
N ARG A 226 20.62 1.68 -11.94
CA ARG A 226 20.59 2.98 -12.63
C ARG A 226 20.78 4.14 -11.64
N CYS A 227 20.20 4.05 -10.44
CA CYS A 227 20.41 5.04 -9.38
C CYS A 227 21.86 5.05 -8.87
N ASP A 228 22.46 3.86 -8.69
CA ASP A 228 23.87 3.72 -8.27
C ASP A 228 24.84 4.31 -9.29
N ALA A 229 24.57 4.10 -10.58
CA ALA A 229 25.38 4.61 -11.69
C ALA A 229 25.14 6.10 -12.03
N ALA A 230 24.10 6.73 -11.48
CA ALA A 230 23.78 8.12 -11.78
C ALA A 230 24.78 9.08 -11.15
N GLU A 231 25.34 9.99 -11.97
CA GLU A 231 26.21 11.05 -11.47
C GLU A 231 25.37 12.16 -10.76
N PRO A 232 25.86 12.69 -9.64
CA PRO A 232 25.14 13.70 -8.84
C PRO A 232 24.75 14.97 -9.60
N ALA A 233 25.53 15.35 -10.60
CA ALA A 233 25.39 16.66 -11.30
C ALA A 233 24.44 16.65 -12.50
N ARG A 234 23.81 15.52 -12.83
CA ARG A 234 23.00 15.39 -14.08
C ARG A 234 21.49 15.15 -13.86
N VAL A 235 21.03 15.31 -12.63
CA VAL A 235 19.58 15.21 -12.32
C VAL A 235 18.91 16.52 -12.66
N GLY A 236 17.95 16.47 -13.58
CA GLY A 236 17.33 17.59 -14.26
C GLY A 236 16.88 18.76 -13.36
N THR A 237 16.93 19.96 -13.93
CA THR A 237 16.67 21.28 -13.34
C THR A 237 17.60 21.67 -12.18
N PHE A 238 18.84 21.95 -12.53
CA PHE A 238 19.78 22.64 -11.66
C PHE A 238 19.22 24.04 -11.32
N VAL A 239 18.77 24.20 -10.08
CA VAL A 239 18.67 25.55 -9.50
C VAL A 239 20.05 25.86 -8.91
N GLU A 240 20.73 26.86 -9.45
CA GLU A 240 22.08 27.20 -9.05
C GLU A 240 22.16 27.44 -7.53
N GLY A 241 23.03 26.68 -6.84
CA GLY A 241 23.22 26.77 -5.39
C GLY A 241 22.36 25.85 -4.52
N MET A 242 21.46 25.02 -5.08
CA MET A 242 20.66 24.07 -4.31
C MET A 242 21.18 22.63 -4.40
N THR A 243 21.11 21.90 -3.30
CA THR A 243 21.39 20.45 -3.29
C THR A 243 20.17 19.65 -3.80
N GLU A 244 20.39 18.42 -4.27
CA GLU A 244 19.31 17.49 -4.69
C GLU A 244 18.24 17.30 -3.60
N GLU A 245 18.65 17.24 -2.32
CA GLU A 245 17.73 17.14 -1.18
C GLU A 245 16.93 18.44 -0.94
N GLN A 246 17.54 19.60 -1.16
CA GLN A 246 16.82 20.87 -1.04
C GLN A 246 15.76 21.03 -2.12
N ILE A 247 16.06 20.63 -3.35
CA ILE A 247 15.10 20.65 -4.47
C ILE A 247 13.89 19.77 -4.15
N LEU A 248 14.10 18.53 -3.66
CA LEU A 248 12.99 17.67 -3.25
C LEU A 248 12.19 18.26 -2.09
N SER A 249 12.87 18.82 -1.10
CA SER A 249 12.21 19.45 0.07
C SER A 249 11.32 20.61 -0.35
N GLU A 250 11.73 21.47 -1.28
CA GLU A 250 10.91 22.56 -1.79
C GLU A 250 9.62 22.06 -2.47
N LYS A 251 9.73 21.00 -3.28
CA LYS A 251 8.56 20.39 -3.92
C LYS A 251 7.55 19.87 -2.89
N LEU A 252 8.02 19.35 -1.75
CA LEU A 252 7.16 18.87 -0.65
C LEU A 252 6.43 19.99 0.10
N PHE A 253 6.94 21.22 0.08
CA PHE A 253 6.25 22.39 0.64
C PHE A 253 5.25 23.03 -0.33
N GLY A 254 5.35 22.70 -1.62
CA GLY A 254 4.41 23.12 -2.65
C GLY A 254 3.05 22.41 -2.56
N PRO A 255 2.09 22.86 -3.41
CA PRO A 255 0.80 22.21 -3.51
C PRO A 255 0.94 20.77 -4.01
N ALA A 256 0.04 19.90 -3.54
CA ALA A 256 -0.12 18.54 -4.06
C ALA A 256 -0.71 18.58 -5.49
N VAL A 257 -0.45 17.57 -6.30
CA VAL A 257 -1.00 17.47 -7.67
C VAL A 257 -2.38 16.82 -7.68
N ILE A 258 -2.66 15.89 -6.75
CA ILE A 258 -3.97 15.25 -6.57
C ILE A 258 -4.58 15.76 -5.25
N GLY A 259 -3.86 15.58 -4.14
CA GLY A 259 -4.27 16.04 -2.82
C GLY A 259 -3.40 15.43 -1.71
N ALA A 260 -3.39 16.10 -0.55
CA ALA A 260 -2.54 15.76 0.57
C ALA A 260 -3.27 15.75 1.94
N ASP A 261 -4.60 15.68 1.91
CA ASP A 261 -5.45 15.91 3.08
C ASP A 261 -5.31 14.83 4.15
N PHE A 262 -4.79 13.65 3.77
CA PHE A 262 -4.67 12.50 4.66
C PHE A 262 -3.22 12.20 5.10
N GLU A 263 -2.24 13.07 4.83
CA GLU A 263 -0.83 12.84 5.26
C GLU A 263 -0.71 12.54 6.76
N ARG A 264 -1.59 13.12 7.58
CA ARG A 264 -1.61 12.96 9.03
C ARG A 264 -2.81 12.14 9.49
N ILE A 265 -3.07 11.03 8.84
CA ILE A 265 -4.08 10.09 9.28
C ILE A 265 -3.57 9.22 10.41
N PHE A 266 -4.47 8.88 11.33
CA PHE A 266 -4.22 8.01 12.49
C PHE A 266 -5.22 6.87 12.50
N LEU A 267 -4.79 5.71 13.00
CA LEU A 267 -5.66 4.57 13.27
C LEU A 267 -6.26 4.71 14.67
N LEU A 268 -7.59 4.53 14.77
CA LEU A 268 -8.34 4.42 16.03
C LEU A 268 -8.91 3.01 16.14
N ASP A 269 -8.53 2.28 17.18
CA ASP A 269 -9.02 0.96 17.54
C ASP A 269 -8.99 0.77 19.08
N LYS A 270 -9.20 -0.44 19.58
CA LYS A 270 -9.14 -0.72 21.03
C LYS A 270 -7.76 -0.43 21.65
N LYS A 271 -6.66 -0.57 20.88
CA LYS A 271 -5.29 -0.30 21.33
C LYS A 271 -4.92 1.17 21.12
N ASN A 272 -5.21 1.71 19.94
CA ASN A 272 -4.85 3.05 19.53
C ASN A 272 -6.00 4.02 19.87
N ARG A 273 -5.88 4.71 21.01
CA ARG A 273 -6.92 5.63 21.51
C ARG A 273 -6.64 7.06 21.08
N TYR A 274 -7.70 7.83 20.93
CA TYR A 274 -7.64 9.25 20.64
C TYR A 274 -8.40 10.04 21.71
N VAL A 275 -7.79 11.05 22.28
CA VAL A 275 -8.40 11.89 23.35
C VAL A 275 -9.62 12.69 22.88
N GLY A 276 -9.68 13.00 21.57
CA GLY A 276 -10.82 13.66 20.93
C GLY A 276 -11.96 12.71 20.55
N ALA A 277 -11.87 11.42 20.89
CA ALA A 277 -12.90 10.43 20.64
C ALA A 277 -13.45 9.86 21.95
N LYS A 278 -14.79 9.90 22.12
CA LYS A 278 -15.52 9.25 23.22
C LYS A 278 -16.35 8.13 22.64
N ILE A 279 -16.02 6.89 22.99
CA ILE A 279 -16.64 5.68 22.45
C ILE A 279 -17.53 5.02 23.49
N ARG A 280 -18.76 4.66 23.10
CA ARG A 280 -19.69 3.78 23.79
C ARG A 280 -19.92 2.58 22.90
N THR A 281 -19.38 1.43 23.26
CA THR A 281 -19.43 0.23 22.42
C THR A 281 -20.82 -0.39 22.29
N GLY A 282 -21.74 -0.10 23.22
CA GLY A 282 -23.07 -0.68 23.19
C GLY A 282 -23.04 -2.20 23.12
N SER A 283 -23.66 -2.75 22.10
CA SER A 283 -23.69 -4.19 21.82
C SER A 283 -22.40 -4.75 21.15
N PHE A 284 -21.44 -3.88 20.78
CA PHE A 284 -20.16 -4.27 20.13
C PHE A 284 -19.10 -4.56 21.20
N THR A 285 -19.33 -5.54 22.05
CA THR A 285 -18.46 -5.84 23.20
C THR A 285 -17.42 -6.91 22.93
N SER A 286 -17.65 -7.74 21.92
CA SER A 286 -16.78 -8.87 21.56
C SER A 286 -15.58 -8.45 20.73
N THR A 287 -14.67 -9.38 20.47
CA THR A 287 -13.53 -9.21 19.59
C THR A 287 -13.54 -10.35 18.56
N ASP A 288 -13.48 -10.00 17.30
CA ASP A 288 -13.38 -10.95 16.20
C ASP A 288 -11.94 -11.45 16.08
N ILE A 289 -11.78 -12.77 15.97
CA ILE A 289 -10.50 -13.45 15.78
C ILE A 289 -10.38 -14.06 14.37
N GLU A 290 -11.47 -14.15 13.63
CA GLU A 290 -11.50 -14.62 12.24
C GLU A 290 -11.25 -13.42 11.33
N LEU A 291 -9.99 -13.09 11.10
CA LEU A 291 -9.56 -11.90 10.40
C LEU A 291 -8.78 -12.23 9.14
N GLN A 292 -8.82 -11.33 8.16
CA GLN A 292 -7.87 -11.37 7.06
C GLN A 292 -6.47 -11.41 7.63
N SER A 293 -5.66 -12.37 7.18
CA SER A 293 -4.30 -12.57 7.66
C SER A 293 -3.32 -12.58 6.50
N VAL A 294 -2.13 -12.06 6.73
CA VAL A 294 -1.10 -11.89 5.70
C VAL A 294 0.25 -12.40 6.18
N GLU A 295 1.09 -12.79 5.24
CA GLU A 295 2.49 -13.18 5.47
C GLU A 295 3.35 -11.90 5.52
N MET A 296 3.61 -11.40 6.72
CA MET A 296 4.50 -10.27 6.93
C MET A 296 5.95 -10.66 6.71
N ASP A 297 6.73 -9.78 6.10
CA ASP A 297 8.15 -9.93 5.83
C ASP A 297 8.47 -11.24 5.07
N GLY A 298 9.52 -11.95 5.44
CA GLY A 298 9.87 -13.28 4.93
C GLY A 298 9.28 -14.43 5.74
N SER A 299 8.27 -14.19 6.58
CA SER A 299 7.66 -15.22 7.43
C SER A 299 6.52 -15.93 6.72
N LEU A 300 6.46 -17.26 6.90
CA LEU A 300 5.31 -18.06 6.50
C LEU A 300 4.14 -17.93 7.48
N THR A 301 4.39 -17.46 8.70
CA THR A 301 3.35 -17.27 9.72
C THR A 301 2.44 -16.10 9.32
N GLN A 302 1.15 -16.39 9.30
CA GLN A 302 0.14 -15.37 9.01
C GLN A 302 -0.10 -14.46 10.21
N THR A 303 -0.17 -13.17 9.95
CA THR A 303 -0.47 -12.13 10.93
C THR A 303 -1.87 -11.60 10.66
N PRO A 304 -2.76 -11.62 11.67
CA PRO A 304 -4.12 -11.10 11.50
C PRO A 304 -4.13 -9.57 11.41
N GLU A 305 -4.90 -9.05 10.46
CA GLU A 305 -5.12 -7.63 10.27
C GLU A 305 -6.16 -7.10 11.27
N PHE A 306 -5.90 -5.95 11.88
CA PHE A 306 -6.79 -5.25 12.82
C PHE A 306 -7.32 -6.11 13.98
N PRO A 307 -6.45 -6.73 14.79
CA PRO A 307 -6.87 -7.63 15.88
C PRO A 307 -7.54 -6.90 17.05
N TYR A 308 -7.43 -5.57 17.13
CA TYR A 308 -8.00 -4.75 18.21
C TYR A 308 -9.37 -4.15 17.84
N ASN A 309 -10.25 -4.95 17.26
CA ASN A 309 -11.53 -4.59 16.70
C ASN A 309 -12.70 -4.63 17.72
N TRP A 310 -13.87 -4.13 17.28
CA TRP A 310 -15.14 -4.23 18.03
C TRP A 310 -16.12 -5.09 17.23
N MET A 311 -16.58 -6.20 17.82
CA MET A 311 -17.53 -7.09 17.20
C MET A 311 -18.89 -7.09 17.92
N TYR A 312 -19.94 -6.95 17.14
CA TYR A 312 -21.29 -7.35 17.49
C TYR A 312 -21.44 -8.84 17.18
N ASP A 313 -21.83 -9.65 18.16
CA ASP A 313 -21.90 -11.12 18.04
C ASP A 313 -23.32 -11.70 17.98
N GLY A 314 -24.33 -10.83 17.88
CA GLY A 314 -25.75 -11.22 17.87
C GLY A 314 -26.33 -11.56 19.23
N SER A 315 -25.57 -11.59 20.32
CA SER A 315 -26.03 -12.03 21.64
C SER A 315 -26.86 -10.99 22.39
N ARG A 316 -26.81 -9.72 22.00
CA ARG A 316 -27.42 -8.60 22.73
C ARG A 316 -28.13 -7.60 21.82
N PRO A 317 -29.12 -8.05 21.02
CA PRO A 317 -29.79 -7.19 20.04
C PRO A 317 -30.57 -6.01 20.66
N GLN A 318 -30.96 -6.10 21.94
CA GLN A 318 -31.68 -5.04 22.66
C GLN A 318 -30.77 -3.92 23.19
N MET A 319 -29.47 -4.09 23.15
CA MET A 319 -28.51 -3.06 23.57
C MET A 319 -28.35 -2.00 22.47
N PRO A 320 -28.06 -0.74 22.84
CA PRO A 320 -27.71 0.29 21.86
C PRO A 320 -26.57 -0.15 20.95
N GLY A 321 -26.54 0.37 19.73
CA GLY A 321 -25.42 0.17 18.80
C GLY A 321 -24.11 0.81 19.29
N PHE A 322 -23.08 0.77 18.45
CA PHE A 322 -21.85 1.49 18.68
C PHE A 322 -22.07 2.98 18.49
N GLU A 323 -21.61 3.80 19.43
CA GLU A 323 -21.66 5.26 19.37
C GLU A 323 -20.26 5.85 19.62
N MET A 324 -19.90 6.87 18.85
CA MET A 324 -18.66 7.61 18.99
C MET A 324 -18.90 9.10 18.78
N GLU A 325 -18.47 9.92 19.73
CA GLU A 325 -18.27 11.36 19.50
C GLU A 325 -16.80 11.59 19.18
N ILE A 326 -16.47 12.16 18.04
CA ILE A 326 -15.09 12.37 17.58
C ILE A 326 -14.91 13.77 16.99
N THR A 327 -13.80 14.42 17.35
CA THR A 327 -13.39 15.71 16.78
C THR A 327 -12.30 15.48 15.76
N CYS A 328 -12.61 15.60 14.48
CA CYS A 328 -11.69 15.34 13.38
C CYS A 328 -12.14 16.04 12.08
N LYS A 329 -11.26 16.05 11.06
CA LYS A 329 -11.54 16.56 9.72
C LYS A 329 -12.13 15.51 8.79
N SER A 330 -11.60 14.31 8.88
CA SER A 330 -12.07 13.19 8.07
C SER A 330 -12.14 11.91 8.88
N LEU A 331 -13.01 11.02 8.46
CA LEU A 331 -13.20 9.73 9.11
C LEU A 331 -13.45 8.65 8.09
N PHE A 332 -12.66 7.58 8.17
CA PHE A 332 -12.87 6.32 7.48
C PHE A 332 -13.36 5.28 8.48
N LEU A 333 -14.37 4.51 8.09
CA LEU A 333 -14.76 3.29 8.79
C LEU A 333 -14.02 2.12 8.15
N ILE A 334 -13.36 1.29 8.96
CA ILE A 334 -12.77 0.02 8.53
C ILE A 334 -13.64 -1.10 9.10
N PHE A 335 -14.19 -1.95 8.25
CA PHE A 335 -15.01 -3.08 8.68
C PHE A 335 -14.63 -4.36 7.93
N LYS A 336 -15.02 -5.51 8.48
CA LYS A 336 -14.74 -6.81 7.91
C LYS A 336 -15.76 -7.15 6.83
N ASP A 337 -15.28 -7.43 5.62
CA ASP A 337 -16.02 -8.19 4.62
C ASP A 337 -15.86 -9.69 4.88
N SER A 338 -16.87 -10.48 4.56
CA SER A 338 -16.82 -11.93 4.66
C SER A 338 -17.88 -12.56 3.75
N GLY A 339 -17.55 -13.72 3.16
CA GLY A 339 -18.53 -14.52 2.41
C GLY A 339 -19.45 -15.37 3.29
N GLU A 340 -19.30 -15.32 4.63
CA GLU A 340 -20.00 -16.18 5.57
C GLU A 340 -21.46 -15.73 5.79
N MET A 341 -22.36 -16.69 5.99
CA MET A 341 -23.79 -16.44 6.16
C MET A 341 -24.15 -15.85 7.53
N ASP A 342 -23.28 -15.97 8.51
CA ASP A 342 -23.47 -15.50 9.88
C ASP A 342 -23.02 -14.05 10.13
N VAL A 343 -22.56 -13.35 9.06
CA VAL A 343 -22.30 -11.92 9.09
C VAL A 343 -23.47 -11.15 8.50
N GLY A 344 -23.72 -9.95 9.00
CA GLY A 344 -24.86 -9.11 8.62
C GLY A 344 -24.45 -7.67 8.35
N LYS A 345 -25.40 -6.89 7.85
CA LYS A 345 -25.23 -5.48 7.49
C LYS A 345 -25.37 -4.59 8.73
N ALA A 346 -24.74 -3.41 8.67
CA ALA A 346 -24.91 -2.38 9.68
C ALA A 346 -25.15 -1.01 9.05
N ASP A 347 -26.11 -0.28 9.58
CA ASP A 347 -26.41 1.09 9.20
C ASP A 347 -25.49 2.05 9.96
N VAL A 348 -24.91 2.98 9.21
CA VAL A 348 -24.00 4.01 9.70
C VAL A 348 -24.67 5.37 9.61
N PHE A 349 -24.66 6.11 10.73
CA PHE A 349 -25.20 7.46 10.85
C PHE A 349 -24.10 8.41 11.29
N VAL A 350 -24.09 9.58 10.67
CA VAL A 350 -23.21 10.69 11.05
C VAL A 350 -24.10 11.90 11.40
N ASN A 351 -23.97 12.41 12.63
CA ASN A 351 -24.79 13.51 13.16
C ASN A 351 -26.30 13.23 13.05
N ASP A 352 -26.69 12.00 13.38
CA ASP A 352 -28.05 11.45 13.30
C ASP A 352 -28.63 11.38 11.86
N VAL A 353 -27.84 11.65 10.82
CA VAL A 353 -28.21 11.48 9.42
C VAL A 353 -27.67 10.13 8.92
N TYR A 354 -28.55 9.36 8.27
CA TYR A 354 -28.14 8.12 7.60
C TYR A 354 -27.05 8.41 6.55
N CYS A 355 -25.94 7.71 6.65
CA CYS A 355 -24.80 7.87 5.77
C CYS A 355 -24.76 6.73 4.75
N MET A 356 -24.76 5.48 5.23
CA MET A 356 -24.66 4.29 4.39
C MET A 356 -25.06 3.04 5.16
N THR A 357 -25.27 1.95 4.44
CA THR A 357 -25.26 0.60 5.00
C THR A 357 -23.95 -0.09 4.65
N ALA A 358 -23.16 -0.44 5.67
CA ALA A 358 -21.97 -1.26 5.52
C ALA A 358 -22.38 -2.72 5.27
N ASP A 359 -22.09 -3.22 4.08
CA ASP A 359 -22.44 -4.59 3.66
C ASP A 359 -21.17 -5.45 3.63
N PRO A 360 -21.02 -6.43 4.55
CA PRO A 360 -19.86 -7.29 4.62
C PRO A 360 -19.79 -8.35 3.51
N HIS A 361 -20.79 -8.44 2.64
CA HIS A 361 -20.82 -9.37 1.51
C HIS A 361 -20.41 -8.74 0.17
N LYS A 362 -19.97 -7.46 0.17
CA LYS A 362 -19.63 -6.74 -1.06
C LYS A 362 -18.54 -7.46 -1.87
N ASN A 363 -17.49 -7.95 -1.21
CA ASN A 363 -16.41 -8.67 -1.86
C ASN A 363 -16.51 -10.19 -1.74
N ASN A 364 -17.41 -10.69 -0.93
CA ASN A 364 -17.70 -12.11 -0.73
C ASN A 364 -16.50 -13.00 -0.35
N TRP A 365 -15.52 -12.43 0.34
CA TRP A 365 -14.38 -13.12 0.93
C TRP A 365 -13.85 -12.35 2.15
N LEU A 366 -13.03 -13.00 2.97
CA LEU A 366 -12.48 -12.41 4.20
C LEU A 366 -11.52 -11.28 3.88
N HIS A 367 -11.94 -10.04 4.13
CA HIS A 367 -11.29 -8.85 3.62
C HIS A 367 -11.48 -7.64 4.56
N CYS A 368 -10.48 -6.77 4.62
CA CYS A 368 -10.57 -5.49 5.30
C CYS A 368 -11.06 -4.43 4.32
N ASN A 369 -12.22 -3.84 4.59
CA ASN A 369 -12.82 -2.81 3.75
C ASN A 369 -12.79 -1.46 4.46
N ALA A 370 -12.30 -0.41 3.79
CA ALA A 370 -12.32 0.96 4.28
C ALA A 370 -13.32 1.78 3.46
N VAL A 371 -14.12 2.60 4.13
CA VAL A 371 -15.07 3.53 3.50
C VAL A 371 -14.95 4.90 4.13
N LEU A 372 -14.97 5.93 3.30
CA LEU A 372 -14.92 7.32 3.73
C LEU A 372 -16.31 7.77 4.20
N LEU A 373 -16.45 8.13 5.48
CA LEU A 373 -17.70 8.61 6.04
C LEU A 373 -17.90 10.10 5.81
N PHE A 374 -16.85 10.90 6.00
CA PHE A 374 -16.84 12.32 5.72
C PHE A 374 -15.41 12.85 5.55
N TRP A 375 -15.31 13.99 4.88
CA TRP A 375 -14.05 14.69 4.60
C TRP A 375 -14.31 16.20 4.57
N GLU A 376 -13.81 16.92 5.55
CA GLU A 376 -14.01 18.34 5.76
C GLU A 376 -12.68 19.10 5.80
N THR A 377 -12.74 20.40 5.59
CA THR A 377 -11.55 21.27 5.61
C THR A 377 -11.09 21.61 7.03
N GLU A 378 -12.01 21.56 8.00
CA GLU A 378 -11.75 21.93 9.39
C GLU A 378 -12.16 20.79 10.34
N SER A 379 -11.44 20.68 11.44
CA SER A 379 -11.78 19.73 12.50
C SER A 379 -13.02 20.15 13.25
N ARG A 380 -14.04 19.27 13.28
CA ARG A 380 -15.30 19.49 13.98
C ARG A 380 -15.70 18.27 14.79
N SER A 381 -16.59 18.45 15.77
CA SER A 381 -17.16 17.33 16.53
C SER A 381 -18.27 16.68 15.72
N HIS A 382 -18.18 15.35 15.57
CA HIS A 382 -19.16 14.53 14.87
C HIS A 382 -19.64 13.42 15.81
N LYS A 383 -20.92 13.06 15.69
CA LYS A 383 -21.50 11.89 16.33
C LYS A 383 -21.64 10.78 15.29
N VAL A 384 -21.01 9.65 15.50
CA VAL A 384 -21.10 8.46 14.66
C VAL A 384 -21.87 7.38 15.41
N ARG A 385 -22.85 6.77 14.76
CA ARG A 385 -23.60 5.64 15.30
C ARG A 385 -23.64 4.51 14.28
N ILE A 386 -23.33 3.30 14.73
CA ILE A 386 -23.34 2.09 13.90
C ILE A 386 -24.26 1.07 14.57
N THR A 387 -25.25 0.60 13.83
CA THR A 387 -26.28 -0.32 14.31
C THR A 387 -26.47 -1.46 13.32
N VAL A 388 -26.45 -2.70 13.75
CA VAL A 388 -26.79 -3.82 12.89
C VAL A 388 -28.25 -3.67 12.43
N THR A 389 -28.53 -3.95 11.14
CA THR A 389 -29.86 -3.80 10.57
C THR A 389 -30.88 -4.74 11.24
N GLU A 390 -32.16 -4.39 11.23
CA GLU A 390 -33.22 -5.19 11.87
C GLU A 390 -33.25 -6.64 11.36
N GLU A 391 -32.97 -6.83 10.07
CA GLU A 391 -32.99 -8.15 9.42
C GLU A 391 -31.81 -9.04 9.87
N ASP A 392 -30.71 -8.43 10.32
CA ASP A 392 -29.44 -9.11 10.62
C ASP A 392 -29.09 -9.13 12.12
N GLN A 393 -30.02 -8.80 13.01
CA GLN A 393 -29.77 -8.72 14.46
C GLN A 393 -29.22 -9.99 15.10
N ASN A 394 -29.38 -11.14 14.45
CA ASN A 394 -28.83 -12.43 14.93
C ASN A 394 -27.47 -12.77 14.28
N LYS A 395 -26.93 -11.86 13.46
CA LYS A 395 -25.66 -12.05 12.76
C LYS A 395 -24.56 -11.19 13.35
N LYS A 396 -23.33 -11.50 13.00
CA LYS A 396 -22.13 -10.76 13.44
C LYS A 396 -21.88 -9.55 12.56
N PHE A 397 -21.29 -8.50 13.13
CA PHE A 397 -20.70 -7.39 12.39
C PHE A 397 -19.45 -6.90 13.10
N THR A 398 -18.35 -6.69 12.37
CA THR A 398 -17.06 -6.31 12.96
C THR A 398 -16.58 -4.97 12.45
N ILE A 399 -16.49 -4.00 13.37
CA ILE A 399 -15.76 -2.73 13.16
C ILE A 399 -14.29 -3.02 13.43
N LEU A 400 -13.46 -3.02 12.38
CA LEU A 400 -12.03 -3.28 12.49
C LEU A 400 -11.27 -2.09 13.09
N GLY A 401 -11.75 -0.88 12.82
CA GLY A 401 -11.19 0.37 13.33
C GLY A 401 -11.69 1.58 12.55
N PHE A 402 -11.05 2.71 12.79
CA PHE A 402 -11.30 3.95 12.06
C PHE A 402 -9.97 4.60 11.66
N GLY A 403 -9.94 5.22 10.48
CA GLY A 403 -8.89 6.16 10.10
C GLY A 403 -9.40 7.58 10.26
N TYR A 404 -8.64 8.48 10.90
CA TYR A 404 -9.07 9.87 11.10
C TYR A 404 -7.93 10.87 10.92
N THR A 405 -8.25 12.10 10.49
CA THR A 405 -7.33 13.25 10.45
C THR A 405 -7.83 14.35 11.38
N ILE A 406 -6.90 15.17 11.88
CA ILE A 406 -7.19 16.26 12.84
C ILE A 406 -7.05 17.61 12.13
#